data_97d2368e16d3a6117db13d6ed6d83d83
#
_entry.id   97d2368e16d3a6117db13d6ed6d83d83
#
_cell.length_a   1.000
_cell.length_b   1.000
_cell.length_c   1.000
_cell.angle_alpha   90.00
_cell.angle_beta   90.00
_cell.angle_gamma   90.00
#
_symmetry.space_group_name_H-M   'P 1'
#
loop_
_entity.id
_entity.type
_entity.pdbx_description
1 polymer ?
#
loop_
_entity_poly.entity_id
_entity_poly.type
_entity_poly.pdbx_seq_one_letter_code
_entity_poly.pdbx_strand_id
1 'polypeptide(L)'
;LVERFGWNGMAFAFGVIAVVLLLITFFFTKERSIAGISGKSEKKIPVGQSFRLLFKNKYFIFVTLIFVINYTALGVNNGLRIFYARDVLGNAGLMGTLTLCFILPKMIGNLLYPQITRIMGKWKSLVLGYILEMAGVAVMALTPSSLGTAVAGLVLLGIGGIPHTAGLFALVADVIDYGEWKTGVRIDGLTNSAT
;
A
#
# COMPACT_ATOMS: atom_id res chain seq x y z
N LEU A 1 -4.04 21.10 -18.84
CA LEU A 1 -3.90 19.98 -19.79
C LEU A 1 -5.26 19.48 -20.28
N VAL A 2 -6.22 19.23 -19.36
CA VAL A 2 -7.58 18.78 -19.73
C VAL A 2 -8.30 19.79 -20.65
N GLU A 3 -8.18 21.08 -20.34
CA GLU A 3 -8.79 22.16 -21.14
C GLU A 3 -8.22 22.25 -22.56
N ARG A 4 -6.97 21.83 -22.79
CA ARG A 4 -6.32 21.87 -24.12
C ARG A 4 -6.53 20.60 -24.94
N PHE A 5 -6.53 19.42 -24.30
CA PHE A 5 -6.50 18.13 -25.00
C PHE A 5 -7.77 17.29 -24.79
N GLY A 6 -8.68 17.74 -23.93
CA GLY A 6 -9.84 16.95 -23.51
C GLY A 6 -9.44 15.68 -22.71
N TRP A 7 -10.42 14.98 -22.18
CA TRP A 7 -10.21 13.76 -21.41
C TRP A 7 -9.56 12.62 -22.23
N ASN A 8 -9.99 12.48 -23.50
CA ASN A 8 -9.49 11.43 -24.38
C ASN A 8 -8.02 11.64 -24.75
N GLY A 9 -7.61 12.90 -25.02
CA GLY A 9 -6.22 13.22 -25.31
C GLY A 9 -5.29 12.96 -24.13
N MET A 10 -5.74 13.28 -22.91
CA MET A 10 -4.98 12.96 -21.70
C MET A 10 -4.86 11.46 -21.46
N ALA A 11 -5.97 10.71 -21.57
CA ALA A 11 -5.95 9.27 -21.41
C ALA A 11 -5.00 8.60 -22.40
N PHE A 12 -5.01 9.05 -23.66
CA PHE A 12 -4.08 8.56 -24.68
C PHE A 12 -2.61 8.88 -24.33
N ALA A 13 -2.30 10.10 -23.94
CA ALA A 13 -0.95 10.51 -23.57
C ALA A 13 -0.40 9.68 -22.38
N PHE A 14 -1.20 9.52 -21.31
CA PHE A 14 -0.80 8.68 -20.18
C PHE A 14 -0.69 7.20 -20.56
N GLY A 15 -1.56 6.70 -21.45
CA GLY A 15 -1.47 5.35 -21.99
C GLY A 15 -0.16 5.10 -22.73
N VAL A 16 0.25 6.03 -23.60
CA VAL A 16 1.53 5.94 -24.33
C VAL A 16 2.70 5.96 -23.35
N ILE A 17 2.70 6.87 -22.37
CA ILE A 17 3.76 6.92 -21.35
C ILE A 17 3.85 5.59 -20.58
N ALA A 18 2.71 5.03 -20.17
CA ALA A 18 2.67 3.76 -19.46
C ALA A 18 3.25 2.62 -20.30
N VAL A 19 2.87 2.52 -21.58
CA VAL A 19 3.42 1.51 -22.51
C VAL A 19 4.93 1.66 -22.67
N VAL A 20 5.43 2.88 -22.87
CA VAL A 20 6.87 3.15 -23.00
C VAL A 20 7.62 2.71 -21.73
N LEU A 21 7.12 3.05 -20.54
CA LEU A 21 7.74 2.66 -19.27
C LEU A 21 7.73 1.13 -19.08
N LEU A 22 6.65 0.46 -19.45
CA LEU A 22 6.56 -1.01 -19.40
C LEU A 22 7.55 -1.67 -20.38
N LEU A 23 7.69 -1.13 -21.60
CA LEU A 23 8.66 -1.62 -22.57
C LEU A 23 10.10 -1.42 -22.09
N ILE A 24 10.41 -0.25 -21.51
CA ILE A 24 11.70 -0.01 -20.87
C ILE A 24 11.97 -1.06 -19.79
N THR A 25 11.00 -1.28 -18.90
CA THR A 25 11.13 -2.29 -17.84
C THR A 25 11.36 -3.67 -18.45
N PHE A 26 10.60 -4.06 -19.45
CA PHE A 26 10.74 -5.36 -20.12
C PHE A 26 12.11 -5.57 -20.74
N PHE A 27 12.65 -4.59 -21.47
CA PHE A 27 13.95 -4.72 -22.14
C PHE A 27 15.15 -4.62 -21.18
N PHE A 28 15.01 -3.85 -20.09
CA PHE A 28 16.10 -3.65 -19.12
C PHE A 28 16.07 -4.63 -17.96
N THR A 29 14.92 -5.28 -17.68
CA THR A 29 14.82 -6.26 -16.60
C THR A 29 15.13 -7.65 -17.13
N LYS A 30 16.30 -8.18 -16.76
CA LYS A 30 16.67 -9.57 -17.06
C LYS A 30 16.34 -10.42 -15.84
N GLU A 31 15.41 -11.37 -15.98
CA GLU A 31 15.21 -12.37 -14.93
C GLU A 31 16.51 -13.14 -14.71
N ARG A 32 17.19 -12.86 -13.62
CA ARG A 32 18.25 -13.73 -13.12
C ARG A 32 17.57 -14.85 -12.34
N SER A 33 17.12 -15.89 -13.04
CA SER A 33 16.81 -17.12 -12.33
C SER A 33 18.11 -17.61 -11.70
N ILE A 34 18.18 -17.50 -10.37
CA ILE A 34 19.26 -18.09 -9.59
C ILE A 34 19.01 -19.62 -9.64
N ALA A 35 19.40 -20.23 -10.75
CA ALA A 35 19.25 -21.65 -11.04
C ALA A 35 20.02 -22.57 -10.05
N GLY A 36 20.62 -22.00 -9.01
CA GLY A 36 21.39 -22.72 -8.00
C GLY A 36 20.73 -22.86 -6.63
N ILE A 37 19.64 -22.12 -6.32
CA ILE A 37 19.00 -22.16 -4.99
C ILE A 37 17.68 -22.96 -5.03
N SER A 38 17.07 -23.15 -6.18
CA SER A 38 15.89 -24.01 -6.38
C SER A 38 16.21 -25.49 -6.53
N GLY A 39 17.15 -26.00 -5.77
CA GLY A 39 17.48 -27.44 -5.72
C GLY A 39 16.45 -28.31 -5.00
N LYS A 40 15.36 -27.74 -4.47
CA LYS A 40 14.21 -28.53 -4.02
C LYS A 40 13.14 -28.43 -5.08
N SER A 41 12.92 -29.54 -5.79
CA SER A 41 11.77 -29.76 -6.66
C SER A 41 10.52 -29.20 -5.98
N GLU A 42 9.97 -28.10 -6.51
CA GLU A 42 8.66 -27.63 -6.08
C GLU A 42 7.68 -28.77 -6.23
N LYS A 43 7.28 -29.38 -5.12
CA LYS A 43 6.16 -30.34 -5.16
C LYS A 43 4.97 -29.61 -5.74
N LYS A 44 4.61 -29.91 -6.99
CA LYS A 44 3.41 -29.40 -7.63
C LYS A 44 2.21 -29.88 -6.83
N ILE A 45 1.72 -29.03 -5.94
CA ILE A 45 0.55 -29.32 -5.12
C ILE A 45 -0.67 -28.85 -5.90
N PRO A 46 -1.76 -29.66 -5.94
CA PRO A 46 -3.03 -29.24 -6.51
C PRO A 46 -3.49 -27.92 -5.88
N VAL A 47 -4.00 -26.99 -6.70
CA VAL A 47 -4.44 -25.65 -6.27
C VAL A 47 -5.36 -25.70 -5.05
N GLY A 48 -6.31 -26.66 -5.00
CA GLY A 48 -7.23 -26.83 -3.87
C GLY A 48 -6.53 -27.18 -2.54
N GLN A 49 -5.43 -27.96 -2.58
CA GLN A 49 -4.64 -28.25 -1.38
C GLN A 49 -3.85 -27.01 -0.93
N SER A 50 -3.36 -26.22 -1.87
CA SER A 50 -2.65 -24.97 -1.58
C SER A 50 -3.56 -23.97 -0.87
N PHE A 51 -4.79 -23.79 -1.33
CA PHE A 51 -5.80 -22.98 -0.64
C PHE A 51 -6.08 -23.47 0.78
N ARG A 52 -6.25 -24.76 0.95
CA ARG A 52 -6.48 -25.34 2.28
C ARG A 52 -5.32 -25.11 3.25
N LEU A 53 -4.08 -25.17 2.75
CA LEU A 53 -2.88 -24.87 3.55
C LEU A 53 -2.79 -23.40 3.93
N LEU A 54 -3.13 -22.48 3.02
CA LEU A 54 -3.18 -21.04 3.29
C LEU A 54 -4.19 -20.71 4.39
N PHE A 55 -5.43 -21.20 4.29
CA PHE A 55 -6.45 -20.96 5.32
C PHE A 55 -6.15 -21.66 6.65
N LYS A 56 -5.29 -22.68 6.69
CA LYS A 56 -4.76 -23.25 7.94
C LYS A 56 -3.70 -22.38 8.60
N ASN A 57 -3.11 -21.44 7.87
CA ASN A 57 -2.13 -20.52 8.41
C ASN A 57 -2.85 -19.32 9.06
N LYS A 58 -2.92 -19.29 10.38
CA LYS A 58 -3.56 -18.21 11.12
C LYS A 58 -2.98 -16.82 10.82
N TYR A 59 -1.67 -16.76 10.58
CA TYR A 59 -1.02 -15.49 10.26
C TYR A 59 -1.40 -14.97 8.87
N PHE A 60 -1.63 -15.88 7.92
CA PHE A 60 -2.17 -15.53 6.61
C PHE A 60 -3.55 -14.85 6.76
N ILE A 61 -4.44 -15.44 7.54
CA ILE A 61 -5.79 -14.88 7.77
C ILE A 61 -5.71 -13.50 8.39
N PHE A 62 -4.85 -13.32 9.43
CA PHE A 62 -4.68 -12.02 10.08
C PHE A 62 -4.10 -10.96 9.12
N VAL A 63 -3.07 -11.30 8.35
CA VAL A 63 -2.47 -10.35 7.41
C VAL A 63 -3.47 -10.00 6.30
N THR A 64 -4.18 -10.96 5.74
CA THR A 64 -5.23 -10.71 4.74
C THR A 64 -6.33 -9.81 5.29
N LEU A 65 -6.79 -10.02 6.53
CA LEU A 65 -7.78 -9.16 7.17
C LEU A 65 -7.28 -7.72 7.32
N ILE A 66 -6.02 -7.55 7.75
CA ILE A 66 -5.39 -6.24 7.85
C ILE A 66 -5.33 -5.56 6.47
N PHE A 67 -4.98 -6.29 5.42
CA PHE A 67 -4.99 -5.78 4.04
C PHE A 67 -6.37 -5.29 3.64
N VAL A 68 -7.41 -6.10 3.81
CA VAL A 68 -8.79 -5.73 3.45
C VAL A 68 -9.22 -4.47 4.19
N ILE A 69 -9.01 -4.40 5.50
CA ILE A 69 -9.36 -3.22 6.31
C ILE A 69 -8.57 -1.99 5.83
N ASN A 70 -7.27 -2.12 5.64
CA ASN A 70 -6.39 -1.01 5.26
C ASN A 70 -6.74 -0.46 3.87
N TYR A 71 -6.89 -1.31 2.86
CA TYR A 71 -7.23 -0.86 1.51
C TYR A 71 -8.66 -0.34 1.41
N THR A 72 -9.60 -0.87 2.19
CA THR A 72 -10.95 -0.30 2.29
C THR A 72 -10.90 1.10 2.90
N ALA A 73 -10.19 1.28 4.01
CA ALA A 73 -10.02 2.58 4.64
C ALA A 73 -9.34 3.59 3.70
N LEU A 74 -8.32 3.16 2.95
CA LEU A 74 -7.65 3.99 1.95
C LEU A 74 -8.59 4.39 0.81
N GLY A 75 -9.40 3.47 0.30
CA GLY A 75 -10.40 3.72 -0.73
C GLY A 75 -11.44 4.75 -0.27
N VAL A 76 -11.99 4.57 0.93
CA VAL A 76 -12.93 5.50 1.55
C VAL A 76 -12.30 6.88 1.74
N ASN A 77 -11.10 6.95 2.29
CA ASN A 77 -10.38 8.22 2.51
C ASN A 77 -10.15 8.97 1.19
N ASN A 78 -9.70 8.28 0.14
CA ASN A 78 -9.49 8.89 -1.17
C ASN A 78 -10.81 9.37 -1.79
N GLY A 79 -11.88 8.57 -1.69
CA GLY A 79 -13.20 8.93 -2.21
C GLY A 79 -13.84 10.11 -1.49
N LEU A 80 -13.70 10.18 -0.16
CA LEU A 80 -14.28 11.26 0.64
C LEU A 80 -13.52 12.60 0.54
N ARG A 81 -12.28 12.59 0.09
CA ARG A 81 -11.44 13.80 0.07
C ARG A 81 -11.99 14.92 -0.79
N ILE A 82 -12.59 14.59 -1.94
CA ILE A 82 -13.23 15.60 -2.80
C ILE A 82 -14.45 16.22 -2.14
N PHE A 83 -15.27 15.42 -1.46
CA PHE A 83 -16.44 15.90 -0.74
C PHE A 83 -16.02 16.77 0.44
N TYR A 84 -14.97 16.39 1.17
CA TYR A 84 -14.41 17.20 2.25
C TYR A 84 -13.92 18.57 1.75
N ALA A 85 -13.19 18.60 0.62
CA ALA A 85 -12.73 19.85 0.02
C ALA A 85 -13.91 20.75 -0.42
N ARG A 86 -14.95 20.17 -1.05
CA ARG A 86 -16.09 20.90 -1.60
C ARG A 86 -17.08 21.33 -0.51
N ASP A 87 -17.49 20.38 0.35
CA ASP A 87 -18.66 20.56 1.21
C ASP A 87 -18.28 21.08 2.61
N VAL A 88 -17.07 20.78 3.09
CA VAL A 88 -16.59 21.22 4.42
C VAL A 88 -15.68 22.43 4.32
N LEU A 89 -14.72 22.44 3.38
CA LEU A 89 -13.81 23.57 3.18
C LEU A 89 -14.35 24.60 2.18
N GLY A 90 -15.47 24.32 1.51
CA GLY A 90 -16.13 25.25 0.57
C GLY A 90 -15.38 25.47 -0.75
N ASN A 91 -14.32 24.71 -1.05
CA ASN A 91 -13.53 24.89 -2.26
C ASN A 91 -13.01 23.56 -2.80
N ALA A 92 -13.64 23.04 -3.85
CA ALA A 92 -13.23 21.82 -4.53
C ALA A 92 -11.80 21.89 -5.14
N GLY A 93 -11.30 23.08 -5.46
CA GLY A 93 -9.95 23.30 -5.98
C GLY A 93 -8.85 22.93 -5.00
N LEU A 94 -9.15 22.85 -3.70
CA LEU A 94 -8.20 22.42 -2.66
C LEU A 94 -7.89 20.93 -2.70
N MET A 95 -8.65 20.12 -3.46
CA MET A 95 -8.42 18.67 -3.51
C MET A 95 -6.98 18.29 -3.89
N GLY A 96 -6.39 18.99 -4.85
CA GLY A 96 -4.99 18.77 -5.26
C GLY A 96 -4.02 19.01 -4.10
N THR A 97 -4.18 20.15 -3.41
CA THR A 97 -3.36 20.51 -2.24
C THR A 97 -3.50 19.49 -1.12
N LEU A 98 -4.72 19.11 -0.76
CA LEU A 98 -4.98 18.10 0.28
C LEU A 98 -4.37 16.74 -0.07
N THR A 99 -4.45 16.37 -1.35
CA THR A 99 -3.84 15.13 -1.84
C THR A 99 -2.33 15.17 -1.75
N LEU A 100 -1.70 16.28 -2.12
CA LEU A 100 -0.25 16.46 -1.99
C LEU A 100 0.20 16.41 -0.52
N CYS A 101 -0.53 17.07 0.39
CA CYS A 101 -0.23 17.04 1.82
C CYS A 101 -0.28 15.63 2.43
N PHE A 102 -1.10 14.74 1.87
CA PHE A 102 -1.15 13.34 2.26
C PHE A 102 -0.05 12.49 1.60
N ILE A 103 0.14 12.66 0.27
CA ILE A 103 1.02 11.78 -0.51
C ILE A 103 2.51 12.11 -0.30
N LEU A 104 2.91 13.38 -0.23
CA LEU A 104 4.32 13.76 -0.15
C LEU A 104 5.01 13.22 1.11
N PRO A 105 4.46 13.37 2.34
CA PRO A 105 5.06 12.78 3.53
C PRO A 105 5.16 11.27 3.43
N LYS A 106 4.14 10.62 2.85
CA LYS A 106 4.09 9.18 2.66
C LYS A 106 5.17 8.70 1.69
N MET A 107 5.36 9.40 0.56
CA MET A 107 6.43 9.06 -0.40
C MET A 107 7.81 9.16 0.23
N ILE A 108 8.11 10.27 0.89
CA ILE A 108 9.41 10.48 1.56
C ILE A 108 9.62 9.42 2.64
N GLY A 109 8.61 9.17 3.45
CA GLY A 109 8.68 8.21 4.52
C GLY A 109 8.84 6.76 4.06
N ASN A 110 8.28 6.38 2.92
CA ASN A 110 8.48 5.05 2.34
C ASN A 110 9.96 4.79 1.98
N LEU A 111 10.70 5.81 1.54
CA LEU A 111 12.14 5.70 1.28
C LEU A 111 12.93 5.48 2.58
N LEU A 112 12.46 6.01 3.69
CA LEU A 112 13.09 5.89 5.01
C LEU A 112 12.60 4.67 5.81
N TYR A 113 11.57 3.99 5.33
CA TYR A 113 10.94 2.88 6.04
C TYR A 113 11.90 1.74 6.40
N PRO A 114 12.85 1.31 5.54
CA PRO A 114 13.83 0.29 5.92
C PRO A 114 14.67 0.68 7.15
N GLN A 115 15.02 1.95 7.31
CA GLN A 115 15.75 2.43 8.48
C GLN A 115 14.85 2.42 9.74
N ILE A 116 13.60 2.84 9.59
CA ILE A 116 12.61 2.84 10.69
C ILE A 116 12.42 1.41 11.22
N THR A 117 12.25 0.43 10.32
CA THR A 117 12.06 -0.96 10.73
C THR A 117 13.29 -1.61 11.34
N ARG A 118 14.49 -1.17 10.97
CA ARG A 118 15.73 -1.64 11.60
C ARG A 118 15.84 -1.20 13.07
N ILE A 119 15.31 -0.01 13.40
CA ILE A 119 15.39 0.57 14.75
C ILE A 119 14.25 0.05 15.64
N MET A 120 13.03 0.07 15.13
CA MET A 120 11.82 -0.18 15.94
C MET A 120 11.23 -1.59 15.73
N GLY A 121 11.58 -2.26 14.62
CA GLY A 121 10.95 -3.51 14.19
C GLY A 121 9.62 -3.26 13.46
N LYS A 122 9.19 -4.27 12.67
CA LYS A 122 8.00 -4.18 11.81
C LYS A 122 6.71 -3.94 12.62
N TRP A 123 6.52 -4.67 13.70
CA TRP A 123 5.30 -4.60 14.51
C TRP A 123 5.11 -3.24 15.20
N LYS A 124 6.15 -2.74 15.86
CA LYS A 124 6.09 -1.44 16.55
C LYS A 124 5.85 -0.29 15.58
N SER A 125 6.46 -0.35 14.39
CA SER A 125 6.24 0.67 13.36
C SER A 125 4.80 0.69 12.85
N LEU A 126 4.15 -0.49 12.70
CA LEU A 126 2.73 -0.57 12.34
C LEU A 126 1.82 0.04 13.41
N VAL A 127 2.03 -0.32 14.68
CA VAL A 127 1.23 0.24 15.79
C VAL A 127 1.39 1.76 15.86
N LEU A 128 2.63 2.26 15.76
CA LEU A 128 2.89 3.70 15.72
C LEU A 128 2.20 4.37 14.54
N GLY A 129 2.20 3.73 13.37
CA GLY A 129 1.47 4.22 12.20
C GLY A 129 -0.01 4.42 12.47
N TYR A 130 -0.69 3.44 13.05
CA TYR A 130 -2.11 3.56 13.40
C TYR A 130 -2.37 4.66 14.44
N ILE A 131 -1.50 4.81 15.44
CA ILE A 131 -1.61 5.90 16.42
C ILE A 131 -1.51 7.27 15.73
N LEU A 132 -0.58 7.43 14.80
CA LEU A 132 -0.43 8.67 14.04
C LEU A 132 -1.64 8.93 13.11
N GLU A 133 -2.19 7.90 12.48
CA GLU A 133 -3.43 8.04 11.69
C GLU A 133 -4.62 8.46 12.56
N MET A 134 -4.79 7.84 13.72
CA MET A 134 -5.83 8.25 14.68
C MET A 134 -5.65 9.70 15.14
N ALA A 135 -4.41 10.10 15.45
CA ALA A 135 -4.10 11.48 15.81
C ALA A 135 -4.41 12.45 14.65
N GLY A 136 -4.09 12.07 13.41
CA GLY A 136 -4.41 12.86 12.22
C GLY A 136 -5.91 13.09 12.05
N VAL A 137 -6.71 12.04 12.20
CA VAL A 137 -8.19 12.16 12.17
C VAL A 137 -8.69 13.03 13.32
N ALA A 138 -8.16 12.86 14.55
CA ALA A 138 -8.54 13.67 15.70
C ALA A 138 -8.24 15.16 15.47
N VAL A 139 -7.07 15.50 14.90
CA VAL A 139 -6.72 16.89 14.56
C VAL A 139 -7.70 17.49 13.55
N MET A 140 -8.07 16.73 12.52
CA MET A 140 -9.08 17.20 11.55
C MET A 140 -10.46 17.41 12.19
N ALA A 141 -10.81 16.58 13.18
CA ALA A 141 -12.10 16.67 13.87
C ALA A 141 -12.21 17.89 14.83
N LEU A 142 -11.09 18.45 15.28
CA LEU A 142 -11.11 19.60 16.19
C LEU A 142 -11.72 20.86 15.53
N THR A 143 -11.33 21.15 14.32
CA THR A 143 -11.87 22.29 13.53
C THR A 143 -12.00 21.86 12.06
N PRO A 144 -13.10 21.16 11.70
CA PRO A 144 -13.25 20.54 10.38
C PRO A 144 -13.19 21.52 9.21
N SER A 145 -13.66 22.74 9.40
CA SER A 145 -13.69 23.79 8.36
C SER A 145 -12.36 24.57 8.24
N SER A 146 -11.37 24.29 9.07
CA SER A 146 -10.07 24.95 9.00
C SER A 146 -9.13 24.23 8.04
N LEU A 147 -8.61 24.94 7.04
CA LEU A 147 -7.59 24.40 6.13
C LEU A 147 -6.32 23.99 6.87
N GLY A 148 -5.93 24.72 7.92
CA GLY A 148 -4.73 24.42 8.71
C GLY A 148 -4.80 23.06 9.40
N THR A 149 -5.91 22.76 10.06
CA THR A 149 -6.13 21.46 10.71
C THR A 149 -6.30 20.33 9.70
N ALA A 150 -6.93 20.61 8.55
CA ALA A 150 -7.02 19.65 7.45
C ALA A 150 -5.63 19.26 6.93
N VAL A 151 -4.77 20.22 6.67
CA VAL A 151 -3.39 19.99 6.21
C VAL A 151 -2.58 19.23 7.28
N ALA A 152 -2.60 19.70 8.53
CA ALA A 152 -1.87 19.05 9.61
C ALA A 152 -2.32 17.60 9.83
N GLY A 153 -3.63 17.34 9.82
CA GLY A 153 -4.18 16.00 9.94
C GLY A 153 -3.82 15.10 8.77
N LEU A 154 -3.88 15.60 7.53
CA LEU A 154 -3.49 14.83 6.34
C LEU A 154 -2.00 14.50 6.29
N VAL A 155 -1.13 15.39 6.76
CA VAL A 155 0.30 15.12 6.92
C VAL A 155 0.51 13.99 7.93
N LEU A 156 -0.17 14.04 9.09
CA LEU A 156 -0.10 12.95 10.09
C LEU A 156 -0.62 11.63 9.53
N LEU A 157 -1.75 11.65 8.80
CA LEU A 157 -2.28 10.48 8.10
C LEU A 157 -1.28 9.94 7.06
N GLY A 158 -0.60 10.81 6.32
CA GLY A 158 0.42 10.43 5.36
C GLY A 158 1.61 9.73 6.03
N ILE A 159 2.12 10.30 7.12
CA ILE A 159 3.22 9.71 7.91
C ILE A 159 2.78 8.40 8.55
N GLY A 160 1.61 8.35 9.16
CA GLY A 160 1.04 7.14 9.76
C GLY A 160 0.83 6.01 8.75
N GLY A 161 0.50 6.34 7.50
CA GLY A 161 0.29 5.38 6.43
C GLY A 161 1.56 4.74 5.83
N ILE A 162 2.76 5.19 6.23
CA ILE A 162 4.04 4.63 5.74
C ILE A 162 4.17 3.14 6.07
N PRO A 163 4.02 2.69 7.33
CA PRO A 163 4.13 1.28 7.68
C PRO A 163 3.08 0.40 7.00
N HIS A 164 1.92 0.95 6.69
CA HIS A 164 0.84 0.20 6.05
C HIS A 164 1.09 -0.06 4.57
N THR A 165 1.86 0.78 3.89
CA THR A 165 2.21 0.54 2.48
C THR A 165 3.42 -0.36 2.33
N ALA A 166 4.53 -0.05 2.99
CA ALA A 166 5.76 -0.82 2.85
C ALA A 166 5.83 -2.03 3.81
N GLY A 167 5.27 -1.90 5.02
CA GLY A 167 5.33 -2.92 6.07
C GLY A 167 4.42 -4.11 5.83
N LEU A 168 3.23 -3.91 5.27
CA LEU A 168 2.29 -5.01 5.01
C LEU A 168 2.87 -6.01 4.02
N PHE A 169 3.52 -5.56 2.94
CA PHE A 169 4.18 -6.47 2.00
C PHE A 169 5.34 -7.25 2.63
N ALA A 170 6.05 -6.62 3.57
CA ALA A 170 7.08 -7.33 4.34
C ALA A 170 6.50 -8.38 5.30
N LEU A 171 5.27 -8.18 5.81
CA LEU A 171 4.58 -9.19 6.61
C LEU A 171 4.07 -10.36 5.75
N VAL A 172 3.66 -10.12 4.50
CA VAL A 172 3.30 -11.21 3.58
C VAL A 172 4.48 -12.15 3.38
N ALA A 173 5.68 -11.61 3.16
CA ALA A 173 6.89 -12.43 3.05
C ALA A 173 7.12 -13.28 4.32
N ASP A 174 7.00 -12.69 5.51
CA ASP A 174 7.15 -13.43 6.79
C ASP A 174 6.09 -14.54 6.93
N VAL A 175 4.87 -14.32 6.44
CA VAL A 175 3.78 -15.33 6.46
C VAL A 175 4.05 -16.47 5.50
N ILE A 176 4.65 -16.19 4.34
CA ILE A 176 5.09 -17.21 3.37
C ILE A 176 6.18 -18.08 4.00
N ASP A 177 7.21 -17.46 4.58
CA ASP A 177 8.32 -18.16 5.23
C ASP A 177 7.84 -19.02 6.41
N TYR A 178 6.91 -18.50 7.23
CA TYR A 178 6.27 -19.29 8.29
C TYR A 178 5.47 -20.47 7.72
N GLY A 179 4.72 -20.25 6.63
CA GLY A 179 3.97 -21.31 5.95
C GLY A 179 4.89 -22.43 5.45
N GLU A 180 6.00 -22.07 4.82
CA GLU A 180 7.03 -23.01 4.36
C GLU A 180 7.66 -23.79 5.53
N TRP A 181 8.05 -23.09 6.59
CA TRP A 181 8.60 -23.74 7.78
C TRP A 181 7.64 -24.77 8.38
N LYS A 182 6.35 -24.46 8.44
CA LYS A 182 5.34 -25.33 9.07
C LYS A 182 4.90 -26.50 8.19
N THR A 183 4.84 -26.30 6.87
CA THR A 183 4.25 -27.28 5.95
C THR A 183 5.29 -27.98 5.06
N GLY A 184 6.52 -27.48 5.02
CA GLY A 184 7.57 -27.92 4.10
C GLY A 184 7.31 -27.57 2.64
N VAL A 185 6.32 -26.71 2.38
CA VAL A 185 5.89 -26.29 1.03
C VAL A 185 5.86 -24.77 0.94
N ARG A 186 6.52 -24.24 -0.07
CA ARG A 186 6.51 -22.81 -0.38
C ARG A 186 5.37 -22.49 -1.35
N ILE A 187 4.50 -21.56 -0.98
CA ILE A 187 3.29 -21.19 -1.76
C ILE A 187 3.30 -19.67 -2.00
N ASP A 188 4.35 -19.17 -2.66
CA ASP A 188 4.55 -17.72 -2.87
C ASP A 188 3.48 -17.11 -3.78
N GLY A 189 3.28 -17.71 -4.95
CA GLY A 189 2.39 -17.18 -5.97
C GLY A 189 0.94 -17.06 -5.49
N LEU A 190 0.46 -18.08 -4.80
CA LEU A 190 -0.93 -18.10 -4.33
C LEU A 190 -1.14 -17.18 -3.12
N THR A 191 -0.12 -17.03 -2.25
CA THR A 191 -0.20 -16.11 -1.11
C THR A 191 -0.25 -14.66 -1.59
N ASN A 192 0.62 -14.29 -2.54
CA ASN A 192 0.65 -12.92 -3.09
C ASN A 192 -0.59 -12.58 -3.93
N SER A 193 -1.25 -13.57 -4.55
CA SER A 193 -2.47 -13.34 -5.34
C SER A 193 -3.74 -13.28 -4.48
N ALA A 194 -3.69 -13.77 -3.24
CA ALA A 194 -4.82 -13.85 -2.32
C ALA A 194 -4.81 -12.73 -1.25
N THR A 195 -3.76 -11.91 -1.19
CA THR A 195 -3.65 -10.70 -0.35
C THR A 195 -3.79 -9.44 -1.18
#